data_006c1f84f28fd4fb8c76a531194cf6fa
#
_entry.id   006c1f84f28fd4fb8c76a531194cf6fa
#
_cell.length_a   1.000
_cell.length_b   1.000
_cell.length_c   1.000
_cell.angle_alpha   90.00
_cell.angle_beta   90.00
_cell.angle_gamma   90.00
#
_symmetry.space_group_name_H-M   'P 1'
#
loop_
_entity.id
_entity.type
_entity.pdbx_description
1 polymer ?
#
loop_
_entity_poly.entity_id
_entity_poly.type
_entity_poly.pdbx_seq_one_letter_code
_entity_poly.pdbx_strand_id
1 'polypeptide(L)'
;KEIYTNRNYKHTVSTEIYVHLHEDEIEFSNTTFQEIYNEIIHQLNQLEKLDIDRLINHKNTEIASIVTSILMEKENPTQQLSNWESKSIEVKSEIEKLPKAVNDVVFNIRRVLIETLVNEKSSENRIYSNEEKEEIIRYNNLKMKLFNKLTRVV
;
A
#
# COMPACT_ATOMS: atom_id res chain seq x y z
N LYS A 1 -0.93 1.31 15.32
CA LYS A 1 -1.04 -0.13 15.64
C LYS A 1 0.27 -0.82 15.26
N GLU A 2 0.78 -1.65 16.15
CA GLU A 2 2.02 -2.41 15.93
C GLU A 2 1.72 -3.72 15.20
N ILE A 3 2.59 -4.10 14.29
CA ILE A 3 2.54 -5.37 13.57
C ILE A 3 3.86 -6.13 13.74
N TYR A 4 3.79 -7.43 13.74
CA TYR A 4 4.97 -8.29 13.75
C TYR A 4 5.26 -8.74 12.32
N THR A 5 6.48 -8.50 11.85
CA THR A 5 6.97 -9.01 10.58
C THR A 5 7.81 -10.27 10.76
N ASN A 6 8.07 -10.99 9.67
CA ASN A 6 8.94 -12.19 9.67
C ASN A 6 10.38 -11.92 10.14
N ARG A 7 10.75 -10.64 10.38
CA ARG A 7 12.08 -10.23 10.85
C ARG A 7 12.20 -10.12 12.37
N ASN A 8 11.19 -10.57 13.13
CA ASN A 8 11.14 -10.48 14.61
C ASN A 8 11.25 -9.05 15.18
N TYR A 9 11.00 -8.02 14.37
CA TYR A 9 10.96 -6.64 14.83
C TYR A 9 9.51 -6.15 14.91
N LYS A 10 9.26 -5.34 15.94
CA LYS A 10 7.96 -4.73 16.17
C LYS A 10 7.92 -3.40 15.41
N HIS A 11 7.16 -3.32 14.32
CA HIS A 11 7.00 -2.09 13.54
C HIS A 11 5.57 -1.56 13.63
N THR A 12 5.41 -0.26 13.44
CA THR A 12 4.09 0.31 13.19
C THR A 12 3.70 0.05 11.73
N VAL A 13 2.39 0.09 11.43
CA VAL A 13 1.89 -0.06 10.05
C VAL A 13 2.53 0.94 9.10
N SER A 14 2.64 2.21 9.53
CA SER A 14 3.23 3.28 8.73
C SER A 14 4.72 3.04 8.44
N THR A 15 5.47 2.57 9.44
CA THR A 15 6.89 2.25 9.26
C THR A 15 7.08 1.07 8.30
N GLU A 16 6.25 0.03 8.40
CA GLU A 16 6.35 -1.13 7.52
C GLU A 16 6.04 -0.76 6.06
N ILE A 17 4.98 0.02 5.83
CA ILE A 17 4.64 0.52 4.49
C ILE A 17 5.78 1.40 3.96
N TYR A 18 6.30 2.31 4.79
CA TYR A 18 7.40 3.20 4.42
C TYR A 18 8.64 2.41 3.97
N VAL A 19 9.06 1.41 4.74
CA VAL A 19 10.24 0.59 4.40
C VAL A 19 10.07 -0.04 3.02
N HIS A 20 8.91 -0.63 2.72
CA HIS A 20 8.66 -1.25 1.43
C HIS A 20 8.63 -0.24 0.27
N LEU A 21 7.98 0.91 0.45
CA LEU A 21 7.91 1.93 -0.59
C LEU A 21 9.28 2.57 -0.85
N HIS A 22 10.07 2.74 0.21
CA HIS A 22 11.42 3.28 0.11
C HIS A 22 12.41 2.30 -0.53
N GLU A 23 12.35 1.00 -0.18
CA GLU A 23 13.16 -0.04 -0.81
C GLU A 23 12.88 -0.17 -2.32
N ASP A 24 11.65 0.09 -2.74
CA ASP A 24 11.23 0.01 -4.14
C ASP A 24 11.39 1.36 -4.89
N GLU A 25 11.91 2.41 -4.24
CA GLU A 25 12.08 3.77 -4.81
C GLU A 25 10.78 4.31 -5.45
N ILE A 26 9.62 4.06 -4.79
CA ILE A 26 8.31 4.42 -5.33
C ILE A 26 8.07 5.92 -5.20
N GLU A 27 7.75 6.55 -6.33
CA GLU A 27 7.26 7.91 -6.44
C GLU A 27 5.80 7.90 -6.92
N PHE A 28 4.97 8.79 -6.35
CA PHE A 28 3.59 8.93 -6.76
C PHE A 28 3.48 9.97 -7.89
N SER A 29 2.85 9.61 -9.00
CA SER A 29 2.60 10.52 -10.12
C SER A 29 1.61 11.64 -9.76
N ASN A 30 0.73 11.42 -8.80
CA ASN A 30 -0.15 12.44 -8.26
C ASN A 30 0.61 13.29 -7.22
N THR A 31 0.73 14.59 -7.49
CA THR A 31 1.49 15.52 -6.67
C THR A 31 0.96 15.63 -5.25
N THR A 32 -0.37 15.61 -5.05
CA THR A 32 -0.98 15.70 -3.73
C THR A 32 -0.69 14.44 -2.90
N PHE A 33 -0.74 13.26 -3.51
CA PHE A 33 -0.34 12.02 -2.82
C PHE A 33 1.16 11.99 -2.52
N GLN A 34 2.00 12.51 -3.40
CA GLN A 34 3.43 12.63 -3.14
C GLN A 34 3.72 13.58 -1.97
N GLU A 35 3.00 14.70 -1.88
CA GLU A 35 3.11 15.64 -0.73
C GLU A 35 2.68 14.97 0.58
N ILE A 36 1.55 14.25 0.59
CA ILE A 36 1.09 13.48 1.77
C ILE A 36 2.16 12.46 2.18
N TYR A 37 2.70 11.72 1.22
CA TYR A 37 3.74 10.73 1.47
C TYR A 37 5.00 11.37 2.08
N ASN A 38 5.46 12.48 1.51
CA ASN A 38 6.62 13.22 2.02
C ASN A 38 6.40 13.74 3.45
N GLU A 39 5.20 14.25 3.75
CA GLU A 39 4.85 14.70 5.11
C GLU A 39 4.83 13.54 6.10
N ILE A 40 4.28 12.38 5.72
CA ILE A 40 4.30 11.16 6.55
C ILE A 40 5.74 10.73 6.84
N ILE A 41 6.61 10.69 5.83
CA ILE A 41 8.03 10.35 6.00
C ILE A 41 8.74 11.36 6.92
N HIS A 42 8.49 12.65 6.70
CA HIS A 42 9.06 13.70 7.54
C HIS A 42 8.68 13.51 9.00
N GLN A 43 7.41 13.21 9.27
CA GLN A 43 6.96 12.97 10.65
C GLN A 43 7.57 11.70 11.24
N LEU A 44 7.64 10.61 10.50
CA LEU A 44 8.24 9.35 10.98
C LEU A 44 9.72 9.51 11.31
N ASN A 45 10.45 10.29 10.51
CA ASN A 45 11.88 10.54 10.73
C ASN A 45 12.15 11.50 11.91
N GLN A 46 11.25 12.44 12.16
CA GLN A 46 11.44 13.43 13.22
C GLN A 46 10.81 13.05 14.57
N LEU A 47 9.63 12.44 14.52
CA LEU A 47 8.77 12.22 15.68
C LEU A 47 8.65 10.75 16.07
N GLU A 48 9.20 9.84 15.26
CA GLU A 48 9.01 8.38 15.37
C GLU A 48 7.54 7.93 15.40
N LYS A 49 6.61 8.89 15.20
CA LYS A 49 5.17 8.68 15.28
C LYS A 49 4.44 9.54 14.27
N LEU A 50 3.46 8.94 13.60
CA LEU A 50 2.54 9.66 12.73
C LEU A 50 1.52 10.46 13.55
N ASP A 51 1.49 11.76 13.33
CA ASP A 51 0.51 12.70 13.89
C ASP A 51 -0.54 13.03 12.82
N ILE A 52 -1.72 12.42 12.95
CA ILE A 52 -2.83 12.59 12.01
C ILE A 52 -3.43 14.00 12.09
N ASP A 53 -3.42 14.62 13.28
CA ASP A 53 -3.98 15.96 13.47
C ASP A 53 -3.22 17.02 12.64
N ARG A 54 -1.91 16.84 12.46
CA ARG A 54 -1.13 17.70 11.55
C ARG A 54 -1.54 17.57 10.10
N LEU A 55 -1.92 16.38 9.67
CA LEU A 55 -2.39 16.14 8.29
C LEU A 55 -3.80 16.70 8.07
N ILE A 56 -4.69 16.57 9.05
CA ILE A 56 -6.06 17.15 9.00
C ILE A 56 -6.00 18.67 8.96
N ASN A 57 -5.07 19.28 9.71
CA ASN A 57 -4.89 20.72 9.79
C ASN A 57 -3.80 21.24 8.83
N HIS A 58 -3.52 20.49 7.76
CA HIS A 58 -2.48 20.85 6.81
C HIS A 58 -2.82 22.15 6.07
N LYS A 59 -1.80 22.96 5.74
CA LYS A 59 -1.97 24.25 5.04
C LYS A 59 -2.60 24.09 3.66
N ASN A 60 -2.29 22.99 2.97
CA ASN A 60 -2.92 22.61 1.72
C ASN A 60 -4.27 21.98 2.03
N THR A 61 -5.35 22.67 1.66
CA THR A 61 -6.74 22.23 1.92
C THR A 61 -7.13 20.94 1.20
N GLU A 62 -6.47 20.62 0.09
CA GLU A 62 -6.69 19.40 -0.65
C GLU A 62 -6.19 18.19 0.15
N ILE A 63 -5.00 18.30 0.75
CA ILE A 63 -4.46 17.27 1.66
C ILE A 63 -5.39 17.06 2.85
N ALA A 64 -5.77 18.15 3.52
CA ALA A 64 -6.69 18.09 4.66
C ALA A 64 -8.02 17.42 4.29
N SER A 65 -8.58 17.75 3.12
CA SER A 65 -9.81 17.16 2.61
C SER A 65 -9.68 15.65 2.36
N ILE A 66 -8.62 15.22 1.68
CA ILE A 66 -8.35 13.80 1.40
C ILE A 66 -8.21 13.01 2.69
N VAL A 67 -7.37 13.50 3.62
CA VAL A 67 -7.14 12.81 4.89
C VAL A 67 -8.42 12.72 5.71
N THR A 68 -9.20 13.80 5.79
CA THR A 68 -10.48 13.83 6.49
C THR A 68 -11.48 12.84 5.87
N SER A 69 -11.57 12.78 4.54
CA SER A 69 -12.46 11.84 3.84
C SER A 69 -12.12 10.38 4.17
N ILE A 70 -10.84 10.02 4.18
CA ILE A 70 -10.38 8.67 4.53
C ILE A 70 -10.75 8.31 5.97
N LEU A 71 -10.63 9.27 6.90
CA LEU A 71 -10.97 9.04 8.30
C LEU A 71 -12.48 8.89 8.49
N MET A 72 -13.28 9.71 7.81
CA MET A 72 -14.75 9.64 7.87
C MET A 72 -15.30 8.35 7.26
N GLU A 73 -14.71 7.84 6.20
CA GLU A 73 -15.07 6.52 5.64
C GLU A 73 -14.91 5.40 6.69
N LYS A 74 -13.85 5.48 7.49
CA LYS A 74 -13.56 4.49 8.53
C LYS A 74 -14.51 4.58 9.73
N GLU A 75 -15.08 5.75 10.01
CA GLU A 75 -16.02 5.97 11.11
C GLU A 75 -17.46 5.61 10.74
N ASN A 76 -17.78 5.37 9.47
CA ASN A 76 -19.11 4.94 9.06
C ASN A 76 -19.36 3.48 9.48
N PRO A 77 -20.27 3.24 10.46
CA PRO A 77 -20.47 1.91 11.06
C PRO A 77 -21.31 0.96 10.19
N THR A 78 -21.42 1.20 8.90
CA THR A 78 -22.18 0.33 7.98
C THR A 78 -21.53 -1.04 7.75
N GLN A 79 -20.33 -1.28 8.24
CA GLN A 79 -19.79 -2.62 8.35
C GLN A 79 -20.23 -3.25 9.68
N GLN A 80 -21.46 -3.71 9.70
CA GLN A 80 -22.02 -4.51 10.80
C GLN A 80 -21.27 -5.84 10.94
N LEU A 81 -20.17 -5.84 11.67
CA LEU A 81 -19.52 -7.06 12.16
C LEU A 81 -20.42 -7.84 13.14
N SER A 82 -21.44 -7.15 13.72
CA SER A 82 -22.34 -7.69 14.73
C SER A 82 -23.18 -8.90 14.30
N ASN A 83 -23.47 -9.08 13.00
CA ASN A 83 -24.30 -10.19 12.53
C ASN A 83 -23.56 -11.54 12.42
N TRP A 84 -22.22 -11.54 12.40
CA TRP A 84 -21.42 -12.77 12.28
C TRP A 84 -21.12 -13.38 13.65
N GLU A 85 -20.85 -12.54 14.64
CA GLU A 85 -20.64 -12.98 16.04
C GLU A 85 -21.90 -13.62 16.62
N SER A 86 -23.09 -13.11 16.30
CA SER A 86 -24.36 -13.70 16.70
C SER A 86 -24.61 -15.10 16.10
N LYS A 87 -23.90 -15.46 15.04
CA LYS A 87 -23.97 -16.76 14.35
C LYS A 87 -22.84 -17.72 14.74
N SER A 88 -22.07 -17.42 15.80
CA SER A 88 -20.93 -18.21 16.27
C SER A 88 -19.85 -18.40 15.19
N ILE A 89 -19.70 -17.47 14.25
CA ILE A 89 -18.64 -17.47 13.28
C ILE A 89 -17.49 -16.66 13.88
N GLU A 90 -16.36 -17.31 14.16
CA GLU A 90 -15.13 -16.66 14.61
C GLU A 90 -14.61 -15.75 13.51
N VAL A 91 -14.77 -14.43 13.71
CA VAL A 91 -14.18 -13.41 12.83
C VAL A 91 -12.85 -13.00 13.45
N LYS A 92 -11.75 -13.23 12.74
CA LYS A 92 -10.43 -12.71 13.16
C LYS A 92 -10.51 -11.23 13.43
N SER A 93 -9.90 -10.79 14.53
CA SER A 93 -9.86 -9.36 14.88
C SER A 93 -9.20 -8.54 13.77
N GLU A 94 -9.55 -7.26 13.66
CA GLU A 94 -8.90 -6.35 12.70
C GLU A 94 -7.38 -6.31 12.89
N ILE A 95 -6.90 -6.45 14.14
CA ILE A 95 -5.47 -6.44 14.46
C ILE A 95 -4.78 -7.68 13.88
N GLU A 96 -5.41 -8.86 13.94
CA GLU A 96 -4.86 -10.09 13.37
C GLU A 96 -4.82 -10.08 11.84
N LYS A 97 -5.73 -9.34 11.20
CA LYS A 97 -5.78 -9.17 9.74
C LYS A 97 -4.79 -8.11 9.23
N LEU A 98 -4.31 -7.22 10.11
CA LEU A 98 -3.53 -6.06 9.74
C LEU A 98 -2.21 -6.37 9.00
N PRO A 99 -1.38 -7.35 9.44
CA PRO A 99 -0.15 -7.70 8.72
C PRO A 99 -0.42 -8.18 7.29
N LYS A 100 -1.49 -8.97 7.12
CA LYS A 100 -1.92 -9.41 5.79
C LYS A 100 -2.36 -8.23 4.94
N ALA A 101 -3.21 -7.35 5.47
CA ALA A 101 -3.71 -6.18 4.75
C ALA A 101 -2.57 -5.27 4.28
N VAL A 102 -1.53 -5.06 5.10
CA VAL A 102 -0.34 -4.29 4.72
C VAL A 102 0.40 -4.97 3.56
N ASN A 103 0.65 -6.28 3.66
CA ASN A 103 1.31 -7.02 2.59
C ASN A 103 0.50 -6.99 1.28
N ASP A 104 -0.81 -7.15 1.36
CA ASP A 104 -1.70 -7.13 0.19
C ASP A 104 -1.66 -5.75 -0.51
N VAL A 105 -1.64 -4.65 0.25
CA VAL A 105 -1.50 -3.30 -0.30
C VAL A 105 -0.15 -3.13 -1.00
N VAL A 106 0.95 -3.51 -0.35
CA VAL A 106 2.30 -3.41 -0.94
C VAL A 106 2.41 -4.25 -2.22
N PHE A 107 1.92 -5.49 -2.21
CA PHE A 107 1.93 -6.35 -3.39
C PHE A 107 1.06 -5.80 -4.53
N ASN A 108 -0.08 -5.17 -4.22
CA ASN A 108 -0.90 -4.51 -5.23
C ASN A 108 -0.19 -3.30 -5.85
N ILE A 109 0.46 -2.47 -5.06
CA ILE A 109 1.26 -1.34 -5.58
C ILE A 109 2.35 -1.86 -6.53
N ARG A 110 3.14 -2.85 -6.10
CA ARG A 110 4.17 -3.48 -6.93
C ARG A 110 3.60 -4.07 -8.21
N ARG A 111 2.44 -4.72 -8.14
CA ARG A 111 1.77 -5.28 -9.32
C ARG A 111 1.39 -4.19 -10.32
N VAL A 112 0.79 -3.10 -9.87
CA VAL A 112 0.40 -1.97 -10.72
C VAL A 112 1.62 -1.34 -11.38
N LEU A 113 2.70 -1.11 -10.64
CA LEU A 113 3.95 -0.54 -11.17
C LEU A 113 4.55 -1.43 -12.26
N ILE A 114 4.64 -2.74 -12.02
CA ILE A 114 5.15 -3.68 -13.02
C ILE A 114 4.25 -3.72 -14.26
N GLU A 115 2.93 -3.65 -14.07
CA GLU A 115 1.97 -3.60 -15.18
C GLU A 115 2.16 -2.34 -16.03
N THR A 116 2.36 -1.19 -15.39
CA THR A 116 2.66 0.08 -16.07
C THR A 116 3.96 -0.03 -16.87
N LEU A 117 5.04 -0.52 -16.24
CA LEU A 117 6.33 -0.72 -16.92
C LEU A 117 6.24 -1.66 -18.12
N VAL A 118 5.49 -2.77 -18.00
CA VAL A 118 5.27 -3.69 -19.13
C VAL A 118 4.49 -3.01 -20.24
N ASN A 119 3.43 -2.25 -19.90
CA ASN A 119 2.62 -1.57 -20.89
C ASN A 119 3.41 -0.48 -21.63
N GLU A 120 4.18 0.33 -20.91
CA GLU A 120 5.05 1.35 -21.50
C GLU A 120 6.06 0.73 -22.46
N LYS A 121 6.77 -0.31 -22.02
CA LYS A 121 7.74 -1.02 -22.85
C LYS A 121 7.11 -1.75 -24.03
N SER A 122 5.85 -2.19 -23.92
CA SER A 122 5.14 -2.95 -24.97
C SER A 122 4.35 -2.07 -25.92
N SER A 123 4.11 -0.79 -25.58
CA SER A 123 3.27 0.12 -26.38
C SER A 123 3.97 0.68 -27.61
N GLU A 124 5.28 0.59 -27.68
CA GLU A 124 6.05 1.07 -28.82
C GLU A 124 5.99 0.06 -29.97
N ASN A 125 5.49 0.50 -31.11
CA ASN A 125 5.39 -0.29 -32.35
C ASN A 125 6.77 -0.39 -33.02
N ARG A 126 7.76 -0.97 -32.30
CA ARG A 126 9.15 -1.12 -32.74
C ARG A 126 9.62 -2.57 -32.64
N ILE A 127 10.73 -2.85 -33.33
CA ILE A 127 11.41 -4.14 -33.20
C ILE A 127 12.22 -4.12 -31.89
N TYR A 128 11.87 -4.97 -30.95
CA TYR A 128 12.57 -5.12 -29.68
C TYR A 128 13.88 -5.90 -29.85
N SER A 129 14.93 -5.45 -29.18
CA SER A 129 16.16 -6.25 -29.04
C SER A 129 15.89 -7.52 -28.22
N ASN A 130 16.80 -8.49 -28.28
CA ASN A 130 16.65 -9.72 -27.49
C ASN A 130 16.70 -9.42 -25.98
N GLU A 131 17.50 -8.45 -25.55
CA GLU A 131 17.62 -8.02 -24.16
C GLU A 131 16.29 -7.40 -23.65
N GLU A 132 15.68 -6.53 -24.45
CA GLU A 132 14.37 -5.93 -24.12
C GLU A 132 13.26 -6.98 -24.03
N LYS A 133 13.26 -7.98 -24.91
CA LYS A 133 12.31 -9.09 -24.85
C LYS A 133 12.49 -9.91 -23.58
N GLU A 134 13.73 -10.22 -23.19
CA GLU A 134 14.01 -10.93 -21.94
C GLU A 134 13.59 -10.13 -20.71
N GLU A 135 13.75 -8.82 -20.74
CA GLU A 135 13.33 -7.93 -19.66
C GLU A 135 11.81 -7.92 -19.51
N ILE A 136 11.06 -7.79 -20.62
CA ILE A 136 9.59 -7.86 -20.63
C ILE A 136 9.11 -9.22 -20.09
N ILE A 137 9.76 -10.32 -20.49
CA ILE A 137 9.44 -11.66 -19.98
C ILE A 137 9.67 -11.73 -18.46
N ARG A 138 10.79 -11.17 -17.96
CA ARG A 138 11.07 -11.12 -16.51
C ARG A 138 10.01 -10.36 -15.74
N TYR A 139 9.59 -9.18 -16.22
CA TYR A 139 8.52 -8.40 -15.60
C TYR A 139 7.17 -9.14 -15.60
N ASN A 140 6.80 -9.77 -16.71
CA ASN A 140 5.59 -10.59 -16.78
C ASN A 140 5.61 -11.77 -15.79
N ASN A 141 6.74 -12.44 -15.65
CA ASN A 141 6.91 -13.53 -14.68
C ASN A 141 6.79 -13.01 -13.24
N LEU A 142 7.33 -11.83 -12.94
CA LEU A 142 7.20 -11.19 -11.64
C LEU A 142 5.74 -10.78 -11.36
N LYS A 143 5.05 -10.19 -12.33
CA LYS A 143 3.61 -9.89 -12.26
C LYS A 143 2.79 -11.12 -11.90
N MET A 144 3.04 -12.25 -12.58
CA MET A 144 2.36 -13.52 -12.30
C MET A 144 2.64 -14.05 -10.88
N LYS A 145 3.88 -13.92 -10.41
CA LYS A 145 4.24 -14.31 -9.03
C LYS A 145 3.50 -13.47 -7.98
N LEU A 146 3.40 -12.16 -8.20
CA LEU A 146 2.67 -11.25 -7.31
C LEU A 146 1.17 -11.54 -7.32
N PHE A 147 0.59 -11.77 -8.50
CA PHE A 147 -0.81 -12.16 -8.64
C PHE A 147 -1.11 -13.45 -7.87
N ASN A 148 -0.27 -14.47 -8.03
CA ASN A 148 -0.43 -15.73 -7.31
C ASN A 148 -0.30 -15.59 -5.79
N LYS A 149 0.49 -14.62 -5.30
CA LYS A 149 0.57 -14.33 -3.86
C LYS A 149 -0.72 -13.67 -3.34
N LEU A 150 -1.30 -12.77 -4.11
CA LEU A 150 -2.55 -12.08 -3.77
C LEU A 150 -3.77 -13.03 -3.79
N THR A 151 -3.83 -13.96 -4.75
CA THR A 151 -4.96 -14.90 -4.89
C THR A 151 -4.91 -16.12 -3.96
N ARG A 152 -3.74 -16.50 -3.47
CA ARG A 152 -3.58 -17.63 -2.52
C ARG A 152 -4.05 -17.34 -1.10
N VAL A 153 -4.69 -16.21 -0.87
CA VAL A 153 -5.07 -15.74 0.45
C VAL A 153 -6.59 -15.63 0.56
N VAL A 154 -7.29 -16.55 -0.09
CA VAL A 154 -8.72 -16.82 0.14
C VAL A 154 -8.85 -18.07 1.01
#